data_b5d1a1a1049000fc85bcf120174fce01
#
_entry.id   b5d1a1a1049000fc85bcf120174fce01
#
_cell.length_a   1.000
_cell.length_b   1.000
_cell.length_c   1.000
_cell.angle_alpha   90.00
_cell.angle_beta   90.00
_cell.angle_gamma   90.00
#
_symmetry.space_group_name_H-M   'P 1'
#
loop_
_entity.id
_entity.type
_entity.pdbx_description
1 polymer ?
#
loop_
_entity_poly.entity_id
_entity_poly.type
_entity_poly.pdbx_seq_one_letter_code
_entity_poly.pdbx_strand_id
1 'polypeptide(L)'
;MKLFTKSRFKICLDCPAKLYYHDKESHYDNRKKEDRFLEALAEGGYQVGELAKLYYPDGNEIPDKGYEVSLEKTNELLKNESVVIFEAAVKYENFFIRIDILEKIGNTLNLIEVKSKSFDGDVTNFQLTTKTSDPYVQDVAFQTFVLQKAFPQLEIRSFLMYADKSKTASVNGLNQMFRLHKDKEGRINVVRNHEMLSNLGVGAKILSVINVDDLVYSVINENENGISFGNKVKHWSDTFLKGEKIATELNHKCFSCEFRSDDLARSGFME
;
A
#
# COMPACT_ATOMS: atom_id res chain seq x y z
N MET A 1 -9.39 -15.76 10.41
CA MET A 1 -7.98 -15.68 10.89
C MET A 1 -7.60 -14.21 11.00
N LYS A 2 -6.97 -13.78 12.11
CA LYS A 2 -6.54 -12.39 12.32
C LYS A 2 -5.14 -12.24 11.70
N LEU A 3 -4.95 -11.32 10.76
CA LEU A 3 -3.70 -11.11 10.02
C LEU A 3 -3.18 -9.69 10.19
N PHE A 4 -1.86 -9.51 10.26
CA PHE A 4 -1.23 -8.20 10.24
C PHE A 4 -0.99 -7.77 8.79
N THR A 5 -1.82 -6.82 8.33
CA THR A 5 -1.86 -6.41 6.92
C THR A 5 -1.04 -5.15 6.65
N LYS A 6 -0.80 -4.84 5.37
CA LYS A 6 -0.22 -3.57 4.90
C LYS A 6 -0.94 -2.34 5.53
N SER A 7 -2.26 -2.35 5.59
CA SER A 7 -3.02 -1.26 6.21
C SER A 7 -2.76 -1.12 7.70
N ARG A 8 -2.65 -2.24 8.43
CA ARG A 8 -2.30 -2.24 9.86
C ARG A 8 -0.90 -1.76 10.13
N PHE A 9 0.05 -2.14 9.28
CA PHE A 9 1.42 -1.60 9.33
C PHE A 9 1.42 -0.08 9.17
N LYS A 10 0.68 0.47 8.20
CA LYS A 10 0.56 1.93 8.00
C LYS A 10 -0.04 2.66 9.20
N ILE A 11 -1.03 2.05 9.88
CA ILE A 11 -1.57 2.61 11.13
C ILE A 11 -0.47 2.67 12.21
N CYS A 12 0.34 1.60 12.34
CA CYS A 12 1.45 1.58 13.30
C CYS A 12 2.55 2.60 12.98
N LEU A 13 2.81 2.90 11.70
CA LEU A 13 3.77 3.95 11.31
C LEU A 13 3.36 5.34 11.79
N ASP A 14 2.07 5.63 11.78
CA ASP A 14 1.55 6.91 12.29
C ASP A 14 1.59 6.94 13.81
N CYS A 15 1.00 5.92 14.47
CA CYS A 15 1.08 5.69 15.91
C CYS A 15 0.70 4.23 16.23
N PRO A 16 1.59 3.41 16.82
CA PRO A 16 1.28 2.01 17.12
C PRO A 16 0.05 1.79 18.02
N ALA A 17 -0.23 2.71 18.97
CA ALA A 17 -1.43 2.61 19.81
C ALA A 17 -2.75 2.71 19.02
N LYS A 18 -2.76 3.40 17.87
CA LYS A 18 -3.96 3.54 17.02
C LYS A 18 -4.49 2.20 16.52
N LEU A 19 -3.60 1.20 16.39
CA LEU A 19 -4.02 -0.12 15.94
C LEU A 19 -5.00 -0.78 16.90
N TYR A 20 -4.82 -0.58 18.20
CA TYR A 20 -5.75 -1.07 19.23
C TYR A 20 -7.12 -0.38 19.16
N TYR A 21 -7.15 0.93 18.96
CA TYR A 21 -8.38 1.69 18.85
C TYR A 21 -9.13 1.38 17.56
N HIS A 22 -8.41 1.27 16.46
CA HIS A 22 -8.98 0.90 15.15
C HIS A 22 -9.63 -0.50 15.16
N ASP A 23 -9.06 -1.45 15.90
CA ASP A 23 -9.61 -2.80 16.02
C ASP A 23 -10.87 -2.86 16.92
N LYS A 24 -11.13 -1.78 17.66
CA LYS A 24 -12.24 -1.66 18.61
C LYS A 24 -13.15 -0.43 18.33
N GLU A 25 -13.49 -0.24 17.06
CA GLU A 25 -14.29 0.91 16.59
C GLU A 25 -15.64 1.08 17.30
N SER A 26 -16.22 0.03 17.87
CA SER A 26 -17.44 0.11 18.65
C SER A 26 -17.27 0.79 20.00
N HIS A 27 -16.02 0.92 20.50
CA HIS A 27 -15.69 1.50 21.80
C HIS A 27 -15.03 2.88 21.68
N TYR A 28 -14.36 3.15 20.56
CA TYR A 28 -13.60 4.37 20.34
C TYR A 28 -14.10 5.12 19.11
N ASP A 29 -14.40 6.39 19.25
CA ASP A 29 -14.81 7.24 18.14
C ASP A 29 -13.63 7.53 17.21
N ASN A 30 -13.88 7.47 15.89
CA ASN A 30 -12.91 7.84 14.87
C ASN A 30 -13.44 9.03 14.06
N ARG A 31 -12.91 10.23 14.31
CA ARG A 31 -13.32 11.48 13.65
C ARG A 31 -13.04 11.54 12.14
N LYS A 32 -12.16 10.66 11.63
CA LYS A 32 -11.80 10.59 10.20
C LYS A 32 -12.63 9.59 9.43
N LYS A 33 -13.53 8.85 10.07
CA LYS A 33 -14.29 7.76 9.42
C LYS A 33 -15.20 8.25 8.29
N GLU A 34 -15.71 9.49 8.39
CA GLU A 34 -16.62 10.11 7.43
C GLU A 34 -16.00 11.36 6.77
N ASP A 35 -14.68 11.41 6.67
CA ASP A 35 -13.98 12.55 6.07
C ASP A 35 -14.05 12.47 4.54
N ARG A 36 -14.91 13.32 3.96
CA ARG A 36 -15.12 13.42 2.49
C ARG A 36 -13.86 13.75 1.71
N PHE A 37 -12.92 14.46 2.32
CA PHE A 37 -11.65 14.78 1.66
C PHE A 37 -10.77 13.54 1.54
N LEU A 38 -10.71 12.72 2.60
CA LEU A 38 -9.99 11.44 2.56
C LEU A 38 -10.65 10.45 1.60
N GLU A 39 -12.00 10.45 1.52
CA GLU A 39 -12.74 9.66 0.54
C GLU A 39 -12.36 10.05 -0.90
N ALA A 40 -12.36 11.34 -1.22
CA ALA A 40 -11.98 11.84 -2.54
C ALA A 40 -10.50 11.51 -2.90
N LEU A 41 -9.58 11.55 -1.92
CA LEU A 41 -8.20 11.13 -2.13
C LEU A 41 -8.10 9.63 -2.43
N ALA A 42 -8.87 8.79 -1.74
CA ALA A 42 -8.92 7.36 -2.00
C ALA A 42 -9.46 7.06 -3.40
N GLU A 43 -10.50 7.80 -3.84
CA GLU A 43 -11.07 7.69 -5.18
C GLU A 43 -10.02 7.98 -6.26
N GLY A 44 -9.23 9.05 -6.12
CA GLY A 44 -8.11 9.33 -7.01
C GLY A 44 -7.05 8.21 -7.01
N GLY A 45 -6.83 7.57 -5.87
CA GLY A 45 -5.96 6.40 -5.74
C GLY A 45 -6.41 5.23 -6.60
N TYR A 46 -7.70 4.88 -6.58
CA TYR A 46 -8.26 3.80 -7.42
C TYR A 46 -8.09 4.08 -8.92
N GLN A 47 -8.33 5.32 -9.36
CA GLN A 47 -8.16 5.71 -10.76
C GLN A 47 -6.71 5.56 -11.22
N VAL A 48 -5.74 5.99 -10.41
CA VAL A 48 -4.31 5.86 -10.71
C VAL A 48 -3.88 4.39 -10.69
N GLY A 49 -4.40 3.57 -9.79
CA GLY A 49 -4.18 2.13 -9.78
C GLY A 49 -4.61 1.47 -11.10
N GLU A 50 -5.81 1.82 -11.60
CA GLU A 50 -6.29 1.31 -12.87
C GLU A 50 -5.50 1.85 -14.08
N LEU A 51 -5.04 3.09 -14.03
CA LEU A 51 -4.14 3.65 -15.04
C LEU A 51 -2.80 2.90 -15.08
N ALA A 52 -2.26 2.53 -13.93
CA ALA A 52 -1.01 1.78 -13.82
C ALA A 52 -1.10 0.39 -14.51
N LYS A 53 -2.25 -0.27 -14.43
CA LYS A 53 -2.47 -1.57 -15.10
C LYS A 53 -2.36 -1.50 -16.62
N LEU A 54 -2.56 -0.33 -17.25
CA LEU A 54 -2.38 -0.14 -18.70
C LEU A 54 -0.92 -0.26 -19.16
N TYR A 55 0.03 -0.19 -18.23
CA TYR A 55 1.45 -0.41 -18.53
C TYR A 55 1.78 -1.89 -18.71
N TYR A 56 0.90 -2.77 -18.26
CA TYR A 56 1.05 -4.22 -18.23
C TYR A 56 -0.19 -4.90 -18.82
N PRO A 57 -0.40 -4.83 -20.14
CA PRO A 57 -1.65 -5.28 -20.78
C PRO A 57 -1.96 -6.76 -20.57
N ASP A 58 -0.93 -7.59 -20.39
CA ASP A 58 -1.06 -9.05 -20.17
C ASP A 58 -1.10 -9.41 -18.68
N GLY A 59 -1.30 -8.44 -17.79
CA GLY A 59 -1.35 -8.65 -16.35
C GLY A 59 -2.62 -9.39 -15.91
N ASN A 60 -2.46 -10.24 -14.91
CA ASN A 60 -3.51 -11.08 -14.34
C ASN A 60 -4.05 -10.46 -13.05
N GLU A 61 -5.34 -10.19 -12.97
CA GLU A 61 -6.00 -9.63 -11.80
C GLU A 61 -6.34 -10.71 -10.78
N ILE A 62 -5.96 -10.52 -9.51
CA ILE A 62 -6.39 -11.36 -8.41
C ILE A 62 -7.70 -10.79 -7.83
N PRO A 63 -8.83 -11.51 -7.94
CA PRO A 63 -10.09 -11.03 -7.42
C PRO A 63 -10.10 -10.97 -5.90
N ASP A 64 -10.82 -9.99 -5.34
CA ASP A 64 -11.04 -9.88 -3.89
C ASP A 64 -12.15 -10.83 -3.42
N LYS A 65 -11.80 -12.12 -3.33
CA LYS A 65 -12.71 -13.21 -2.88
C LYS A 65 -12.24 -13.85 -1.57
N GLY A 66 -11.54 -13.08 -0.74
CA GLY A 66 -10.99 -13.53 0.53
C GLY A 66 -9.52 -13.97 0.44
N TYR A 67 -8.89 -14.06 1.60
CA TYR A 67 -7.43 -14.26 1.72
C TYR A 67 -6.95 -15.56 1.07
N GLU A 68 -7.64 -16.67 1.32
CA GLU A 68 -7.22 -18.01 0.86
C GLU A 68 -7.26 -18.12 -0.66
N VAL A 69 -8.37 -17.71 -1.27
CA VAL A 69 -8.53 -17.75 -2.73
C VAL A 69 -7.52 -16.83 -3.43
N SER A 70 -7.26 -15.65 -2.86
CA SER A 70 -6.29 -14.70 -3.41
C SER A 70 -4.85 -15.27 -3.34
N LEU A 71 -4.48 -15.90 -2.22
CA LEU A 71 -3.17 -16.55 -2.04
C LEU A 71 -2.99 -17.73 -3.00
N GLU A 72 -3.99 -18.59 -3.14
CA GLU A 72 -3.94 -19.75 -4.02
C GLU A 72 -3.71 -19.32 -5.47
N LYS A 73 -4.49 -18.34 -5.96
CA LYS A 73 -4.35 -17.83 -7.32
C LYS A 73 -3.00 -17.15 -7.56
N THR A 74 -2.51 -16.36 -6.61
CA THR A 74 -1.19 -15.74 -6.72
C THR A 74 -0.10 -16.81 -6.81
N ASN A 75 -0.14 -17.82 -5.93
CA ASN A 75 0.85 -18.90 -5.93
C ASN A 75 0.80 -19.75 -7.20
N GLU A 76 -0.39 -19.93 -7.79
CA GLU A 76 -0.53 -20.61 -9.09
C GLU A 76 0.16 -19.83 -10.21
N LEU A 77 -0.13 -18.54 -10.32
CA LEU A 77 0.46 -17.66 -11.33
C LEU A 77 1.99 -17.55 -11.20
N LEU A 78 2.50 -17.52 -9.96
CA LEU A 78 3.94 -17.45 -9.70
C LEU A 78 4.73 -18.70 -10.11
N LYS A 79 4.07 -19.80 -10.51
CA LYS A 79 4.74 -20.96 -11.13
C LYS A 79 5.25 -20.67 -12.54
N ASN A 80 4.68 -19.68 -13.23
CA ASN A 80 5.16 -19.26 -14.54
C ASN A 80 6.55 -18.64 -14.44
N GLU A 81 7.36 -18.78 -15.47
CA GLU A 81 8.69 -18.17 -15.55
C GLU A 81 8.61 -16.64 -15.61
N SER A 82 7.62 -16.12 -16.34
CA SER A 82 7.32 -14.69 -16.40
C SER A 82 5.82 -14.47 -16.27
N VAL A 83 5.42 -13.54 -15.40
CA VAL A 83 4.02 -13.18 -15.18
C VAL A 83 3.92 -11.82 -14.51
N VAL A 84 2.88 -11.05 -14.87
CA VAL A 84 2.47 -9.86 -14.12
C VAL A 84 1.16 -10.15 -13.42
N ILE A 85 1.09 -9.82 -12.13
CA ILE A 85 -0.04 -10.08 -11.25
C ILE A 85 -0.45 -8.76 -10.60
N PHE A 86 -1.71 -8.35 -10.79
CA PHE A 86 -2.31 -7.22 -10.10
C PHE A 86 -2.97 -7.68 -8.80
N GLU A 87 -2.85 -6.88 -7.75
CA GLU A 87 -3.37 -7.18 -6.42
C GLU A 87 -2.85 -8.53 -5.87
N ALA A 88 -1.59 -8.84 -6.16
CA ALA A 88 -0.96 -10.09 -5.75
C ALA A 88 -0.98 -10.27 -4.23
N ALA A 89 -1.58 -11.37 -3.78
CA ALA A 89 -1.67 -11.69 -2.36
C ALA A 89 -0.49 -12.55 -1.91
N VAL A 90 0.23 -12.10 -0.88
CA VAL A 90 1.34 -12.86 -0.29
C VAL A 90 1.21 -12.92 1.21
N LYS A 91 1.54 -14.07 1.79
CA LYS A 91 1.50 -14.31 3.22
C LYS A 91 2.81 -14.92 3.71
N TYR A 92 3.29 -14.41 4.82
CA TYR A 92 4.35 -15.03 5.62
C TYR A 92 3.97 -14.99 7.10
N GLU A 93 3.87 -16.13 7.75
CA GLU A 93 3.35 -16.26 9.12
C GLU A 93 1.99 -15.53 9.28
N ASN A 94 1.95 -14.49 10.09
CA ASN A 94 0.75 -13.66 10.33
C ASN A 94 0.71 -12.40 9.45
N PHE A 95 1.74 -12.15 8.66
CA PHE A 95 1.79 -11.01 7.74
C PHE A 95 1.05 -11.34 6.46
N PHE A 96 0.24 -10.38 6.00
CA PHE A 96 -0.47 -10.48 4.74
C PHE A 96 -0.36 -9.15 3.98
N ILE A 97 0.05 -9.22 2.74
CA ILE A 97 0.14 -8.07 1.85
C ILE A 97 -0.65 -8.31 0.57
N ARG A 98 -1.17 -7.22 0.00
CA ARG A 98 -1.63 -7.15 -1.39
C ARG A 98 -0.76 -6.14 -2.09
N ILE A 99 -0.13 -6.58 -3.17
CA ILE A 99 0.84 -5.81 -3.94
C ILE A 99 0.11 -5.30 -5.17
N ASP A 100 0.15 -3.99 -5.41
CA ASP A 100 -0.57 -3.38 -6.52
C ASP A 100 -0.17 -4.02 -7.86
N ILE A 101 1.14 -4.16 -8.13
CA ILE A 101 1.68 -4.86 -9.29
C ILE A 101 2.89 -5.69 -8.85
N LEU A 102 2.81 -6.99 -9.06
CA LEU A 102 3.92 -7.93 -8.87
C LEU A 102 4.31 -8.53 -10.22
N GLU A 103 5.50 -8.21 -10.71
CA GLU A 103 6.04 -8.76 -11.95
C GLU A 103 7.13 -9.77 -11.63
N LYS A 104 6.99 -10.99 -12.12
CA LYS A 104 8.03 -12.02 -12.06
C LYS A 104 8.73 -12.13 -13.40
N ILE A 105 10.06 -12.15 -13.37
CA ILE A 105 10.91 -12.40 -14.54
C ILE A 105 12.01 -13.37 -14.10
N GLY A 106 11.88 -14.62 -14.46
CA GLY A 106 12.78 -15.68 -14.01
C GLY A 106 12.83 -15.78 -12.48
N ASN A 107 13.98 -15.50 -11.89
CA ASN A 107 14.21 -15.54 -10.43
C ASN A 107 14.05 -14.17 -9.73
N THR A 108 13.58 -13.16 -10.45
CA THR A 108 13.39 -11.82 -9.88
C THR A 108 11.89 -11.52 -9.72
N LEU A 109 11.50 -10.96 -8.58
CA LEU A 109 10.20 -10.37 -8.31
C LEU A 109 10.34 -8.85 -8.22
N ASN A 110 9.71 -8.14 -9.13
CA ASN A 110 9.57 -6.69 -9.10
C ASN A 110 8.28 -6.33 -8.37
N LEU A 111 8.42 -5.78 -7.16
CA LEU A 111 7.32 -5.19 -6.40
C LEU A 111 7.14 -3.74 -6.83
N ILE A 112 5.97 -3.38 -7.35
CA ILE A 112 5.67 -2.03 -7.81
C ILE A 112 4.45 -1.53 -7.03
N GLU A 113 4.67 -0.59 -6.13
CA GLU A 113 3.62 0.07 -5.37
C GLU A 113 3.18 1.35 -6.08
N VAL A 114 1.90 1.47 -6.35
CA VAL A 114 1.32 2.61 -7.09
C VAL A 114 0.82 3.66 -6.12
N LYS A 115 1.15 4.92 -6.37
CA LYS A 115 0.72 6.05 -5.54
C LYS A 115 0.12 7.17 -6.42
N SER A 116 -0.99 7.73 -5.97
CA SER A 116 -1.63 8.88 -6.65
C SER A 116 -0.87 10.20 -6.47
N LYS A 117 0.14 10.24 -5.58
CA LYS A 117 1.04 11.38 -5.43
C LYS A 117 1.85 11.57 -6.73
N SER A 118 2.15 12.80 -7.05
CA SER A 118 3.00 13.16 -8.19
C SER A 118 4.42 13.52 -7.74
N PHE A 119 5.39 13.35 -8.65
CA PHE A 119 6.76 13.86 -8.51
C PHE A 119 7.10 14.74 -9.73
N ASP A 120 8.21 15.46 -9.69
CA ASP A 120 8.60 16.48 -10.69
C ASP A 120 9.19 15.90 -11.99
N GLY A 121 9.39 14.59 -12.05
CA GLY A 121 10.01 13.88 -13.18
C GLY A 121 11.52 13.71 -13.04
N ASP A 122 12.15 14.35 -12.08
CA ASP A 122 13.59 14.18 -11.80
C ASP A 122 13.82 13.02 -10.82
N VAL A 123 14.14 11.84 -11.38
CA VAL A 123 14.41 10.62 -10.60
C VAL A 123 15.62 10.78 -9.70
N THR A 124 16.67 11.50 -10.16
CA THR A 124 17.89 11.72 -9.38
C THR A 124 17.57 12.58 -8.16
N ASN A 125 16.86 13.69 -8.35
CA ASN A 125 16.41 14.54 -7.25
C ASN A 125 15.49 13.78 -6.29
N PHE A 126 14.59 12.96 -6.80
CA PHE A 126 13.72 12.10 -5.98
C PHE A 126 14.55 11.18 -5.07
N GLN A 127 15.53 10.46 -5.61
CA GLN A 127 16.40 9.56 -4.84
C GLN A 127 17.24 10.29 -3.80
N LEU A 128 17.75 11.48 -4.11
CA LEU A 128 18.56 12.29 -3.19
C LEU A 128 17.74 12.93 -2.05
N THR A 129 16.49 13.29 -2.31
CA THR A 129 15.66 14.04 -1.35
C THR A 129 14.70 13.16 -0.55
N THR A 130 14.35 11.97 -1.05
CA THR A 130 13.46 11.05 -0.36
C THR A 130 14.18 10.38 0.81
N LYS A 131 13.53 10.42 1.98
CA LYS A 131 14.08 9.86 3.22
C LYS A 131 13.58 8.44 3.46
N THR A 132 14.35 7.66 4.21
CA THR A 132 13.93 6.34 4.71
C THR A 132 12.65 6.42 5.55
N SER A 133 12.41 7.55 6.24
CA SER A 133 11.20 7.82 7.01
C SER A 133 9.96 8.18 6.17
N ASP A 134 10.08 8.30 4.83
CA ASP A 134 8.92 8.53 3.97
C ASP A 134 7.91 7.38 4.10
N PRO A 135 6.62 7.64 4.37
CA PRO A 135 5.63 6.59 4.58
C PRO A 135 5.46 5.64 3.40
N TYR A 136 5.74 6.08 2.17
CA TYR A 136 5.65 5.23 0.99
C TYR A 136 6.86 4.29 0.87
N VAL A 137 8.05 4.78 1.22
CA VAL A 137 9.25 3.93 1.32
C VAL A 137 9.09 2.88 2.41
N GLN A 138 8.56 3.27 3.57
CA GLN A 138 8.26 2.35 4.67
C GLN A 138 7.20 1.29 4.28
N ASP A 139 6.17 1.68 3.53
CA ASP A 139 5.13 0.78 3.00
C ASP A 139 5.75 -0.28 2.08
N VAL A 140 6.60 0.15 1.12
CA VAL A 140 7.32 -0.76 0.22
C VAL A 140 8.30 -1.64 1.00
N ALA A 141 9.02 -1.10 2.00
CA ALA A 141 9.95 -1.86 2.82
C ALA A 141 9.23 -2.99 3.59
N PHE A 142 8.05 -2.74 4.14
CA PHE A 142 7.25 -3.78 4.78
C PHE A 142 6.85 -4.88 3.78
N GLN A 143 6.40 -4.52 2.60
CA GLN A 143 6.01 -5.48 1.58
C GLN A 143 7.22 -6.29 1.09
N THR A 144 8.36 -5.64 0.88
CA THR A 144 9.63 -6.29 0.51
C THR A 144 10.08 -7.26 1.59
N PHE A 145 10.00 -6.86 2.86
CA PHE A 145 10.32 -7.75 3.99
C PHE A 145 9.45 -9.02 3.98
N VAL A 146 8.14 -8.89 3.75
CA VAL A 146 7.23 -10.04 3.66
C VAL A 146 7.56 -10.93 2.45
N LEU A 147 7.84 -10.34 1.28
CA LEU A 147 8.24 -11.08 0.08
C LEU A 147 9.55 -11.86 0.27
N GLN A 148 10.58 -11.22 0.83
CA GLN A 148 11.87 -11.87 1.12
C GLN A 148 11.73 -13.07 2.05
N LYS A 149 10.81 -12.99 3.01
CA LYS A 149 10.51 -14.09 3.94
C LYS A 149 9.68 -15.20 3.30
N ALA A 150 8.74 -14.84 2.43
CA ALA A 150 7.88 -15.80 1.73
C ALA A 150 8.61 -16.52 0.59
N PHE A 151 9.54 -15.84 -0.09
CA PHE A 151 10.27 -16.32 -1.26
C PHE A 151 11.78 -16.08 -1.13
N PRO A 152 12.46 -16.73 -0.14
CA PRO A 152 13.88 -16.47 0.14
C PRO A 152 14.82 -16.86 -1.02
N GLN A 153 14.34 -17.63 -1.99
CA GLN A 153 15.08 -18.06 -3.17
C GLN A 153 15.00 -17.05 -4.34
N LEU A 154 14.15 -16.04 -4.26
CA LEU A 154 13.97 -15.06 -5.33
C LEU A 154 14.62 -13.72 -4.96
N GLU A 155 15.15 -13.04 -5.96
CA GLU A 155 15.60 -11.66 -5.84
C GLU A 155 14.38 -10.73 -5.81
N ILE A 156 14.29 -9.85 -4.82
CA ILE A 156 13.20 -8.88 -4.72
C ILE A 156 13.73 -7.50 -5.08
N ARG A 157 13.10 -6.86 -6.05
CA ARG A 157 13.34 -5.45 -6.43
C ARG A 157 12.11 -4.61 -6.13
N SER A 158 12.34 -3.41 -5.67
CA SER A 158 11.33 -2.53 -5.09
C SER A 158 11.19 -1.24 -5.88
N PHE A 159 9.96 -0.93 -6.25
CA PHE A 159 9.65 0.24 -7.06
C PHE A 159 8.45 1.01 -6.51
N LEU A 160 8.48 2.33 -6.71
CA LEU A 160 7.34 3.22 -6.55
C LEU A 160 6.90 3.72 -7.93
N MET A 161 5.59 3.73 -8.18
CA MET A 161 5.02 4.26 -9.41
C MET A 161 4.19 5.50 -9.10
N TYR A 162 4.57 6.63 -9.69
CA TYR A 162 3.99 7.95 -9.43
C TYR A 162 3.47 8.63 -10.70
N ALA A 163 2.52 9.53 -10.53
CA ALA A 163 2.19 10.50 -11.57
C ALA A 163 3.40 11.42 -11.83
N ASP A 164 3.83 11.49 -13.07
CA ASP A 164 5.03 12.21 -13.51
C ASP A 164 4.64 13.56 -14.11
N LYS A 165 4.96 14.66 -13.41
CA LYS A 165 4.62 16.03 -13.85
C LYS A 165 5.38 16.46 -15.10
N SER A 166 6.45 15.78 -15.49
CA SER A 166 7.16 16.05 -16.75
C SER A 166 6.43 15.48 -17.97
N LYS A 167 5.45 14.58 -17.74
CA LYS A 167 4.66 13.94 -18.79
C LYS A 167 3.30 14.61 -18.95
N THR A 168 2.84 14.68 -20.19
CA THR A 168 1.53 15.23 -20.52
C THR A 168 0.67 14.16 -21.17
N ALA A 169 -0.58 14.03 -20.71
CA ALA A 169 -1.55 13.18 -21.39
C ALA A 169 -1.90 13.77 -22.75
N SER A 170 -2.12 12.91 -23.76
CA SER A 170 -2.52 13.36 -25.10
C SER A 170 -3.98 13.83 -25.19
N VAL A 171 -4.73 13.73 -24.09
CA VAL A 171 -6.14 14.11 -23.99
C VAL A 171 -6.45 14.87 -22.72
N ASN A 172 -7.44 15.76 -22.79
CA ASN A 172 -8.02 16.35 -21.60
C ASN A 172 -9.00 15.37 -20.94
N GLY A 173 -9.04 15.38 -19.60
CA GLY A 173 -9.98 14.57 -18.84
C GLY A 173 -9.66 13.07 -18.82
N LEU A 174 -8.38 12.68 -18.84
CA LEU A 174 -7.96 11.28 -18.75
C LEU A 174 -8.60 10.55 -17.54
N ASN A 175 -8.78 11.23 -16.41
CA ASN A 175 -9.45 10.68 -15.23
C ASN A 175 -10.91 10.29 -15.47
N GLN A 176 -11.61 10.94 -16.41
CA GLN A 176 -13.01 10.63 -16.75
C GLN A 176 -13.15 9.27 -17.48
N MET A 177 -12.04 8.71 -17.97
CA MET A 177 -12.01 7.38 -18.58
C MET A 177 -12.01 6.25 -17.55
N PHE A 178 -11.84 6.59 -16.26
CA PHE A 178 -11.83 5.68 -15.12
C PHE A 178 -12.98 6.06 -14.18
N ARG A 179 -14.18 5.49 -14.42
CA ARG A 179 -15.37 5.82 -13.64
C ARG A 179 -15.47 4.93 -12.41
N LEU A 180 -15.64 5.56 -11.26
CA LEU A 180 -15.86 4.85 -9.99
C LEU A 180 -17.31 4.38 -9.90
N HIS A 181 -17.47 3.14 -9.48
CA HIS A 181 -18.76 2.53 -9.21
C HIS A 181 -18.74 1.86 -7.84
N LYS A 182 -19.67 2.23 -6.95
CA LYS A 182 -19.86 1.55 -5.66
C LYS A 182 -20.85 0.39 -5.88
N ASP A 183 -20.47 -0.83 -5.52
CA ASP A 183 -21.37 -1.97 -5.52
C ASP A 183 -22.34 -1.92 -4.31
N LYS A 184 -23.23 -2.89 -4.22
CA LYS A 184 -24.23 -2.96 -3.14
C LYS A 184 -23.62 -3.16 -1.75
N GLU A 185 -22.42 -3.67 -1.69
CA GLU A 185 -21.62 -3.86 -0.47
C GLU A 185 -20.76 -2.63 -0.14
N GLY A 186 -20.84 -1.56 -0.95
CA GLY A 186 -20.08 -0.31 -0.76
C GLY A 186 -18.63 -0.38 -1.24
N ARG A 187 -18.22 -1.46 -1.94
CA ARG A 187 -16.88 -1.58 -2.52
C ARG A 187 -16.76 -0.74 -3.77
N ILE A 188 -15.63 -0.07 -3.92
CA ILE A 188 -15.36 0.77 -5.08
C ILE A 188 -14.70 -0.07 -6.17
N ASN A 189 -15.33 -0.09 -7.33
CA ASN A 189 -14.80 -0.69 -8.56
C ASN A 189 -14.57 0.42 -9.57
N VAL A 190 -13.53 0.31 -10.38
CA VAL A 190 -13.25 1.27 -11.46
C VAL A 190 -13.63 0.64 -12.80
N VAL A 191 -14.54 1.30 -13.48
CA VAL A 191 -14.94 0.92 -14.84
C VAL A 191 -14.11 1.72 -15.84
N ARG A 192 -13.30 1.02 -16.65
CA ARG A 192 -12.47 1.61 -17.71
C ARG A 192 -13.30 1.79 -18.99
N ASN A 193 -13.17 2.95 -19.62
CA ASN A 193 -13.66 3.14 -20.99
C ASN A 193 -12.64 2.56 -21.97
N HIS A 194 -12.78 1.27 -22.28
CA HIS A 194 -11.84 0.53 -23.13
C HIS A 194 -11.68 1.12 -24.52
N GLU A 195 -12.77 1.60 -25.13
CA GLU A 195 -12.74 2.19 -26.49
C GLU A 195 -11.89 3.48 -26.51
N MET A 196 -12.11 4.37 -25.56
CA MET A 196 -11.33 5.61 -25.49
C MET A 196 -9.87 5.33 -25.13
N LEU A 197 -9.59 4.41 -24.20
CA LEU A 197 -8.24 4.09 -23.76
C LEU A 197 -7.43 3.36 -24.83
N SER A 198 -8.03 2.49 -25.65
CA SER A 198 -7.35 1.80 -26.75
C SER A 198 -6.87 2.77 -27.83
N ASN A 199 -7.60 3.86 -28.04
CA ASN A 199 -7.24 4.91 -29.00
C ASN A 199 -6.10 5.81 -28.52
N LEU A 200 -5.81 5.84 -27.20
CA LEU A 200 -4.77 6.70 -26.64
C LEU A 200 -3.37 6.08 -26.69
N GLY A 201 -3.28 4.76 -26.66
CA GLY A 201 -1.99 4.04 -26.62
C GLY A 201 -1.05 4.60 -25.55
N VAL A 202 0.13 5.04 -25.97
CA VAL A 202 1.14 5.65 -25.07
C VAL A 202 0.74 7.01 -24.51
N GLY A 203 -0.25 7.69 -25.08
CA GLY A 203 -0.72 8.99 -24.63
C GLY A 203 -1.41 8.99 -23.26
N ALA A 204 -1.80 7.81 -22.75
CA ALA A 204 -2.27 7.64 -21.38
C ALA A 204 -1.12 7.39 -20.38
N LYS A 205 0.11 7.17 -20.84
CA LYS A 205 1.24 6.76 -19.98
C LYS A 205 1.92 7.96 -19.32
N ILE A 206 1.27 8.54 -18.32
CA ILE A 206 1.76 9.66 -17.52
C ILE A 206 2.40 9.26 -16.18
N LEU A 207 2.54 7.96 -15.92
CA LEU A 207 3.20 7.47 -14.72
C LEU A 207 4.67 7.15 -15.01
N SER A 208 5.50 7.17 -13.97
CA SER A 208 6.89 6.70 -14.00
C SER A 208 7.15 5.74 -12.86
N VAL A 209 7.94 4.70 -13.15
CA VAL A 209 8.39 3.69 -12.20
C VAL A 209 9.79 4.07 -11.73
N ILE A 210 9.96 4.21 -10.42
CA ILE A 210 11.20 4.64 -9.79
C ILE A 210 11.73 3.50 -8.91
N ASN A 211 12.96 3.06 -9.16
CA ASN A 211 13.62 2.09 -8.29
C ASN A 211 13.91 2.74 -6.93
N VAL A 212 13.55 2.02 -5.85
CA VAL A 212 13.76 2.45 -4.46
C VAL A 212 14.48 1.39 -3.62
N ASP A 213 15.20 0.46 -4.27
CA ASP A 213 15.92 -0.63 -3.60
C ASP A 213 16.85 -0.14 -2.49
N ASP A 214 17.65 0.89 -2.75
CA ASP A 214 18.62 1.42 -1.76
C ASP A 214 17.93 2.01 -0.53
N LEU A 215 16.81 2.72 -0.73
CA LEU A 215 16.00 3.27 0.36
C LEU A 215 15.34 2.15 1.17
N VAL A 216 14.77 1.17 0.50
CA VAL A 216 14.13 -0.01 1.12
C VAL A 216 15.15 -0.85 1.87
N TYR A 217 16.31 -1.09 1.28
CA TYR A 217 17.42 -1.79 1.93
C TYR A 217 17.85 -1.07 3.21
N SER A 218 18.00 0.24 3.15
CA SER A 218 18.34 1.06 4.31
C SER A 218 17.31 0.91 5.43
N VAL A 219 16.01 0.96 5.12
CA VAL A 219 14.92 0.76 6.10
C VAL A 219 14.97 -0.62 6.73
N ILE A 220 15.09 -1.68 5.93
CA ILE A 220 15.04 -3.06 6.43
C ILE A 220 16.24 -3.38 7.33
N ASN A 221 17.40 -2.79 7.02
CA ASN A 221 18.65 -2.99 7.76
C ASN A 221 18.89 -1.94 8.86
N GLU A 222 18.00 -0.97 9.01
CA GLU A 222 18.09 0.02 10.08
C GLU A 222 17.87 -0.63 11.44
N ASN A 223 18.72 -0.26 12.40
CA ASN A 223 18.57 -0.60 13.81
C ASN A 223 18.20 0.67 14.57
N GLU A 224 16.92 0.83 14.86
CA GLU A 224 16.42 1.91 15.68
C GLU A 224 16.50 1.54 17.15
N ASN A 225 17.36 2.22 17.92
CA ASN A 225 17.60 1.93 19.35
C ASN A 225 17.92 0.45 19.65
N GLY A 226 18.66 -0.23 18.75
CA GLY A 226 19.01 -1.63 18.89
C GLY A 226 17.93 -2.62 18.45
N ILE A 227 16.81 -2.14 17.91
CA ILE A 227 15.70 -2.97 17.41
C ILE A 227 15.74 -2.96 15.89
N SER A 228 15.90 -4.15 15.27
CA SER A 228 15.83 -4.28 13.81
C SER A 228 14.40 -4.05 13.30
N PHE A 229 14.28 -3.63 12.04
CA PHE A 229 12.98 -3.48 11.36
C PHE A 229 12.09 -4.73 11.53
N GLY A 230 12.63 -5.91 11.26
CA GLY A 230 11.88 -7.16 11.39
C GLY A 230 11.36 -7.41 12.81
N ASN A 231 12.19 -7.15 13.86
CA ASN A 231 11.76 -7.29 15.25
C ASN A 231 10.70 -6.25 15.63
N LYS A 232 10.81 -5.01 15.16
CA LYS A 232 9.81 -3.97 15.36
C LYS A 232 8.45 -4.39 14.77
N VAL A 233 8.42 -4.81 13.51
CA VAL A 233 7.20 -5.24 12.81
C VAL A 233 6.61 -6.50 13.47
N LYS A 234 7.46 -7.44 13.86
CA LYS A 234 7.02 -8.64 14.59
C LYS A 234 6.38 -8.30 15.92
N HIS A 235 6.98 -7.41 16.70
CA HIS A 235 6.41 -6.95 17.96
C HIS A 235 5.03 -6.33 17.76
N TRP A 236 4.85 -5.48 16.75
CA TRP A 236 3.54 -4.89 16.41
C TRP A 236 2.50 -5.96 16.06
N SER A 237 2.89 -6.92 15.22
CA SER A 237 2.01 -8.03 14.83
C SER A 237 1.61 -8.89 16.04
N ASP A 238 2.56 -9.31 16.87
CA ASP A 238 2.31 -10.18 18.01
C ASP A 238 1.39 -9.50 19.05
N THR A 239 1.62 -8.22 19.33
CA THR A 239 0.78 -7.42 20.24
C THR A 239 -0.64 -7.26 19.71
N PHE A 240 -0.77 -6.95 18.41
CA PHE A 240 -2.07 -6.87 17.73
C PHE A 240 -2.85 -8.20 17.80
N LEU A 241 -2.18 -9.33 17.56
CA LEU A 241 -2.83 -10.64 17.60
C LEU A 241 -3.35 -11.01 18.98
N LYS A 242 -2.66 -10.57 20.03
CA LYS A 242 -3.11 -10.71 21.42
C LYS A 242 -4.26 -9.78 21.79
N GLY A 243 -4.58 -8.79 20.95
CA GLY A 243 -5.58 -7.75 21.25
C GLY A 243 -5.12 -6.74 22.30
N GLU A 244 -3.79 -6.62 22.49
CA GLU A 244 -3.16 -5.72 23.45
C GLU A 244 -2.85 -4.35 22.79
N LYS A 245 -2.77 -3.30 23.63
CA LYS A 245 -2.36 -1.97 23.21
C LYS A 245 -0.84 -1.83 23.22
N ILE A 246 -0.28 -1.33 22.12
CA ILE A 246 1.14 -1.00 22.05
C ILE A 246 1.35 0.32 22.79
N ALA A 247 2.15 0.30 23.86
CA ALA A 247 2.48 1.49 24.61
C ALA A 247 3.21 2.52 23.73
N THR A 248 2.76 3.76 23.78
CA THR A 248 3.36 4.89 23.06
C THR A 248 3.32 6.13 23.95
N GLU A 249 4.35 6.97 23.79
CA GLU A 249 4.39 8.24 24.50
C GLU A 249 3.45 9.27 23.85
N LEU A 250 2.83 10.11 24.68
CA LEU A 250 2.03 11.23 24.20
C LEU A 250 2.96 12.28 23.56
N ASN A 251 2.56 12.80 22.41
CA ASN A 251 3.29 13.84 21.70
C ASN A 251 2.33 14.83 21.00
N HIS A 252 2.88 15.81 20.29
CA HIS A 252 2.09 16.85 19.62
C HIS A 252 1.04 16.32 18.63
N LYS A 253 1.26 15.15 17.99
CA LYS A 253 0.29 14.54 17.07
C LYS A 253 -0.99 14.10 17.76
N CYS A 254 -0.94 13.88 19.09
CA CYS A 254 -2.13 13.50 19.85
C CYS A 254 -3.22 14.59 19.86
N PHE A 255 -2.85 15.86 19.70
CA PHE A 255 -3.84 16.96 19.61
C PHE A 255 -4.76 16.84 18.39
N SER A 256 -4.28 16.27 17.29
CA SER A 256 -5.03 16.07 16.05
C SER A 256 -5.37 14.60 15.79
N CYS A 257 -5.24 13.74 16.81
CA CYS A 257 -5.53 12.32 16.69
C CYS A 257 -7.02 12.10 16.41
N GLU A 258 -7.33 11.23 15.47
CA GLU A 258 -8.71 10.85 15.10
C GLU A 258 -9.47 10.16 16.23
N PHE A 259 -8.75 9.53 17.16
CA PHE A 259 -9.33 8.84 18.33
C PHE A 259 -9.47 9.76 19.56
N ARG A 260 -9.15 11.04 19.43
CA ARG A 260 -9.41 12.02 20.48
C ARG A 260 -10.91 12.31 20.54
N SER A 261 -11.52 12.10 21.72
CA SER A 261 -12.92 12.41 21.98
C SER A 261 -13.03 13.41 23.14
N ASP A 262 -14.09 14.22 23.12
CA ASP A 262 -14.46 15.09 24.24
C ASP A 262 -15.24 14.30 25.32
N ASP A 263 -15.77 13.13 24.96
CA ASP A 263 -16.29 12.13 25.89
C ASP A 263 -15.14 11.28 26.43
N LEU A 264 -14.80 11.47 27.68
CA LEU A 264 -13.69 10.79 28.35
C LEU A 264 -13.84 9.26 28.34
N ALA A 265 -15.08 8.75 28.40
CA ALA A 265 -15.34 7.31 28.36
C ALA A 265 -15.04 6.66 26.98
N ARG A 266 -14.99 7.49 25.92
CA ARG A 266 -14.73 7.07 24.53
C ARG A 266 -13.43 7.62 23.98
N SER A 267 -12.63 8.24 24.82
CA SER A 267 -11.32 8.79 24.44
C SER A 267 -10.24 7.72 24.54
N GLY A 268 -9.51 7.52 23.47
CA GLY A 268 -8.34 6.66 23.45
C GLY A 268 -7.17 7.13 24.34
N PHE A 269 -7.27 8.31 24.96
CA PHE A 269 -6.24 8.86 25.84
C PHE A 269 -6.38 8.45 27.30
N MET A 270 -7.49 7.84 27.70
CA MET A 270 -7.78 7.47 29.08
C MET A 270 -7.36 6.04 29.47
N GLU A 271 -6.78 5.29 28.54
CA GLU A 271 -6.33 3.91 28.76
C GLU A 271 -4.82 3.76 28.77
#